data_5a66179d6e2d3efc3a4b2432e037edda
#
_entry.id   5a66179d6e2d3efc3a4b2432e037edda
#
_cell.length_a   1.000
_cell.length_b   1.000
_cell.length_c   1.000
_cell.angle_alpha   90.00
_cell.angle_beta   90.00
_cell.angle_gamma   90.00
#
_symmetry.space_group_name_H-M   'P 1'
#
loop_
_entity.id
_entity.type
_entity.pdbx_description
1 polymer ?
#
loop_
_entity_poly.entity_id
_entity_poly.type
_entity_poly.pdbx_seq_one_letter_code
_entity_poly.pdbx_strand_id
1 'polypeptide(L)'
;MSFKLALVSTAVFGALAAGPALAADKVIKLGFAAPLTGPQAHYGEDMRNGLVLALEEANAQNIEIDGATARFELVAKDDQADPRTAVQVAQQIVDEGVDGVLGHFNSGTTIPASRVYNDAGIPQIAMATSPEYTQQGYDNTFRMMTSDTQQGAAVGQFIVKDLAAKKVALIDDRTAYGQGLTDQVARAVEKAGGQIVAREYTTDKANDFTSILTNIKSKQPDAIFFGGLDAQSGPMKRQMQTLDIKAPLVSGEMTRSDTFLRLAGGAANGTYASLAGVPLSTMAAGEKFAKDYQARFKAEPGVYAPYAYDGAWNMITAMKEAGSSKAEDYLPKLATLKRNGATSNNIAYDQNGDLKEIAVTIYEVKDGQWTMVKTMVSQAN
;
A
#
# COMPACT_ATOMS: atom_id res chain seq x y z
N MET A 1 13.23 28.14 95.67
CA MET A 1 13.95 27.28 94.72
C MET A 1 13.00 26.96 93.55
N SER A 2 13.13 27.65 92.44
CA SER A 2 12.24 27.50 91.31
C SER A 2 13.03 26.88 90.16
N PHE A 3 12.66 25.67 89.77
CA PHE A 3 13.16 24.97 88.56
C PHE A 3 12.43 25.40 87.36
N LYS A 4 13.13 26.02 86.40
CA LYS A 4 12.61 26.29 85.06
C LYS A 4 12.92 25.11 84.16
N LEU A 5 11.88 24.45 83.65
CA LEU A 5 11.98 23.41 82.61
C LEU A 5 12.06 24.09 81.25
N ALA A 6 13.11 23.88 80.49
CA ALA A 6 13.26 24.34 79.10
C ALA A 6 12.77 23.24 78.16
N LEU A 7 11.75 23.50 77.42
CA LEU A 7 11.27 22.64 76.35
C LEU A 7 12.13 22.89 75.08
N VAL A 8 12.86 21.88 74.65
CA VAL A 8 13.57 21.89 73.34
C VAL A 8 12.63 21.26 72.28
N SER A 9 12.08 22.08 71.36
CA SER A 9 11.30 21.61 70.27
C SER A 9 12.23 21.26 69.09
N THR A 10 12.39 19.96 68.81
CA THR A 10 13.11 19.46 67.61
C THR A 10 12.20 19.48 66.44
N ALA A 11 12.36 20.43 65.51
CA ALA A 11 11.67 20.44 64.21
C ALA A 11 12.34 19.42 63.29
N VAL A 12 11.63 18.31 62.99
CA VAL A 12 12.03 17.36 61.96
C VAL A 12 11.58 17.89 60.62
N PHE A 13 12.52 18.39 59.81
CA PHE A 13 12.29 18.71 58.40
C PHE A 13 12.22 17.40 57.63
N GLY A 14 11.01 16.94 57.30
CA GLY A 14 10.78 15.84 56.36
C GLY A 14 11.07 16.33 54.92
N ALA A 15 12.25 15.98 54.39
CA ALA A 15 12.52 16.11 52.95
C ALA A 15 11.66 15.08 52.22
N LEU A 16 10.55 15.55 51.63
CA LEU A 16 9.82 14.77 50.62
C LEU A 16 10.76 14.62 49.43
N ALA A 17 11.36 13.43 49.26
CA ALA A 17 12.00 13.01 48.05
C ALA A 17 10.88 12.86 46.97
N ALA A 18 10.70 13.89 46.14
CA ALA A 18 9.95 13.77 44.93
C ALA A 18 10.72 12.78 44.02
N GLY A 19 10.34 11.52 44.05
CA GLY A 19 10.78 10.57 43.02
C GLY A 19 10.39 11.10 41.66
N PRO A 20 11.16 10.79 40.59
CA PRO A 20 10.78 11.17 39.24
C PRO A 20 9.39 10.57 39.00
N ALA A 21 8.40 11.42 38.79
CA ALA A 21 7.11 10.99 38.26
C ALA A 21 7.42 10.38 36.88
N LEU A 22 7.31 9.06 36.77
CA LEU A 22 7.29 8.42 35.45
C LEU A 22 6.12 9.06 34.70
N ALA A 23 6.44 9.87 33.69
CA ALA A 23 5.43 10.41 32.80
C ALA A 23 4.65 9.23 32.26
N ALA A 24 3.33 9.27 32.34
CA ALA A 24 2.49 8.23 31.78
C ALA A 24 2.74 8.18 30.27
N ASP A 25 2.79 6.96 29.70
CA ASP A 25 2.92 6.78 28.27
C ASP A 25 1.79 7.53 27.54
N LYS A 26 2.14 8.22 26.46
CA LYS A 26 1.14 8.81 25.55
C LYS A 26 0.72 7.77 24.53
N VAL A 27 -0.54 7.35 24.56
CA VAL A 27 -1.10 6.49 23.54
C VAL A 27 -1.36 7.31 22.27
N ILE A 28 -0.78 6.84 21.15
CA ILE A 28 -0.98 7.36 19.80
C ILE A 28 -1.66 6.26 18.98
N LYS A 29 -2.87 6.53 18.52
CA LYS A 29 -3.65 5.56 17.76
C LYS A 29 -3.48 5.78 16.27
N LEU A 30 -3.07 4.75 15.54
CA LEU A 30 -3.07 4.76 14.08
C LEU A 30 -4.22 3.91 13.56
N GLY A 31 -5.10 4.52 12.78
CA GLY A 31 -6.17 3.83 12.08
C GLY A 31 -5.63 3.00 10.91
N PHE A 32 -6.24 1.86 10.67
CA PHE A 32 -5.96 1.01 9.51
C PHE A 32 -7.25 0.47 8.92
N ALA A 33 -7.41 0.56 7.62
CA ALA A 33 -8.50 -0.07 6.89
C ALA A 33 -8.00 -0.72 5.60
N ALA A 34 -8.44 -1.95 5.38
CA ALA A 34 -8.19 -2.75 4.19
C ALA A 34 -9.17 -3.94 4.18
N PRO A 35 -9.29 -4.70 3.08
CA PRO A 35 -10.05 -5.95 3.11
C PRO A 35 -9.35 -6.97 4.01
N LEU A 36 -9.94 -7.29 5.16
CA LEU A 36 -9.45 -8.30 6.11
C LEU A 36 -10.25 -9.61 6.02
N THR A 37 -11.33 -9.62 5.26
CA THR A 37 -12.13 -10.81 4.93
C THR A 37 -12.38 -10.91 3.43
N GLY A 38 -12.85 -12.09 2.98
CA GLY A 38 -13.17 -12.34 1.58
C GLY A 38 -11.95 -12.63 0.69
N PRO A 39 -12.13 -12.60 -0.64
CA PRO A 39 -11.10 -13.01 -1.60
C PRO A 39 -9.82 -12.15 -1.58
N GLN A 40 -9.90 -10.92 -1.07
CA GLN A 40 -8.79 -9.98 -1.02
C GLN A 40 -8.12 -9.89 0.37
N ALA A 41 -8.55 -10.71 1.34
CA ALA A 41 -8.05 -10.67 2.72
C ALA A 41 -6.52 -10.82 2.82
N HIS A 42 -5.92 -11.60 1.93
CA HIS A 42 -4.47 -11.81 1.92
C HIS A 42 -3.67 -10.52 1.66
N TYR A 43 -4.20 -9.55 0.91
CA TYR A 43 -3.58 -8.24 0.74
C TYR A 43 -3.68 -7.40 2.01
N GLY A 44 -4.87 -7.33 2.61
CA GLY A 44 -5.09 -6.58 3.84
C GLY A 44 -4.31 -7.14 5.02
N GLU A 45 -4.20 -8.46 5.14
CA GLU A 45 -3.39 -9.12 6.16
C GLU A 45 -1.89 -8.85 5.99
N ASP A 46 -1.38 -8.90 4.75
CA ASP A 46 -0.01 -8.56 4.42
C ASP A 46 0.33 -7.13 4.85
N MET A 47 -0.52 -6.16 4.50
CA MET A 47 -0.38 -4.76 4.93
C MET A 47 -0.42 -4.62 6.45
N ARG A 48 -1.42 -5.22 7.11
CA ARG A 48 -1.57 -5.18 8.57
C ARG A 48 -0.32 -5.69 9.27
N ASN A 49 0.25 -6.78 8.81
CA ASN A 49 1.46 -7.35 9.37
C ASN A 49 2.66 -6.40 9.22
N GLY A 50 2.81 -5.72 8.07
CA GLY A 50 3.83 -4.69 7.88
C GLY A 50 3.68 -3.54 8.88
N LEU A 51 2.43 -3.06 9.10
CA LEU A 51 2.13 -2.03 10.09
C LEU A 51 2.46 -2.49 11.51
N VAL A 52 2.00 -3.68 11.90
CA VAL A 52 2.25 -4.23 13.25
C VAL A 52 3.75 -4.30 13.53
N LEU A 53 4.57 -4.76 12.56
CA LEU A 53 6.01 -4.80 12.71
C LEU A 53 6.59 -3.39 12.96
N ALA A 54 6.16 -2.38 12.19
CA ALA A 54 6.62 -1.00 12.37
C ALA A 54 6.26 -0.45 13.76
N LEU A 55 5.02 -0.70 14.23
CA LEU A 55 4.58 -0.21 15.54
C LEU A 55 5.30 -0.93 16.70
N GLU A 56 5.54 -2.24 16.59
CA GLU A 56 6.32 -2.99 17.58
C GLU A 56 7.76 -2.46 17.66
N GLU A 57 8.40 -2.19 16.53
CA GLU A 57 9.74 -1.59 16.49
C GLU A 57 9.76 -0.15 17.03
N ALA A 58 8.75 0.66 16.73
CA ALA A 58 8.64 2.03 17.24
C ALA A 58 8.45 2.04 18.76
N ASN A 59 7.59 1.18 19.27
CA ASN A 59 7.35 1.03 20.71
C ASN A 59 8.61 0.58 21.48
N ALA A 60 9.46 -0.24 20.84
CA ALA A 60 10.72 -0.68 21.42
C ALA A 60 11.79 0.44 21.50
N GLN A 61 11.62 1.53 20.72
CA GLN A 61 12.58 2.65 20.69
C GLN A 61 12.31 3.73 21.75
N ASN A 62 11.21 3.67 22.50
CA ASN A 62 10.81 4.67 23.50
C ASN A 62 10.83 6.10 22.92
N ILE A 63 10.18 6.29 21.77
CA ILE A 63 10.12 7.58 21.08
C ILE A 63 9.37 8.59 21.94
N GLU A 64 9.92 9.79 22.11
CA GLU A 64 9.24 10.89 22.83
C GLU A 64 8.42 11.74 21.85
N ILE A 65 7.13 11.93 22.18
CA ILE A 65 6.18 12.78 21.47
C ILE A 65 5.30 13.47 22.52
N ASP A 66 5.01 14.75 22.35
CA ASP A 66 4.24 15.57 23.30
C ASP A 66 4.81 15.55 24.74
N GLY A 67 6.13 15.37 24.88
CA GLY A 67 6.82 15.36 26.17
C GLY A 67 6.63 14.08 26.98
N ALA A 68 6.15 12.99 26.39
CA ALA A 68 5.97 11.68 26.98
C ALA A 68 6.49 10.56 26.07
N THR A 69 6.74 9.37 26.62
CA THR A 69 7.03 8.20 25.79
C THR A 69 5.80 7.81 24.99
N ALA A 70 5.92 7.80 23.68
CA ALA A 70 4.84 7.40 22.76
C ALA A 70 4.65 5.89 22.77
N ARG A 71 3.39 5.46 22.88
CA ARG A 71 2.94 4.09 22.70
C ARG A 71 1.97 4.04 21.51
N PHE A 72 2.43 3.46 20.42
CA PHE A 72 1.63 3.34 19.19
C PHE A 72 0.71 2.11 19.27
N GLU A 73 -0.57 2.33 18.97
CA GLU A 73 -1.61 1.30 18.93
C GLU A 73 -2.31 1.32 17.57
N LEU A 74 -2.67 0.12 17.05
CA LEU A 74 -3.35 -0.04 15.77
C LEU A 74 -4.85 -0.23 15.97
N VAL A 75 -5.66 0.64 15.35
CA VAL A 75 -7.11 0.51 15.24
C VAL A 75 -7.43 -0.04 13.85
N ALA A 76 -7.54 -1.37 13.74
CA ALA A 76 -7.77 -2.04 12.47
C ALA A 76 -9.26 -2.30 12.21
N LYS A 77 -9.72 -2.02 10.99
CA LYS A 77 -11.08 -2.25 10.51
C LYS A 77 -11.06 -2.95 9.15
N ASP A 78 -12.09 -3.76 8.90
CA ASP A 78 -12.30 -4.44 7.62
C ASP A 78 -13.24 -3.63 6.72
N ASP A 79 -12.76 -3.15 5.60
CA ASP A 79 -13.58 -2.44 4.60
C ASP A 79 -14.20 -3.37 3.55
N GLN A 80 -13.88 -4.68 3.60
CA GLN A 80 -14.41 -5.74 2.74
C GLN A 80 -14.19 -5.47 1.23
N ALA A 81 -13.28 -4.57 0.86
CA ALA A 81 -13.12 -4.03 -0.50
C ALA A 81 -14.42 -3.41 -1.08
N ASP A 82 -15.36 -3.01 -0.23
CA ASP A 82 -16.62 -2.40 -0.62
C ASP A 82 -16.59 -0.88 -0.37
N PRO A 83 -16.86 -0.04 -1.39
CA PRO A 83 -16.78 1.41 -1.25
C PRO A 83 -17.75 2.00 -0.20
N ARG A 84 -18.92 1.40 0.01
CA ARG A 84 -19.90 1.88 0.99
C ARG A 84 -19.46 1.52 2.41
N THR A 85 -19.00 0.28 2.59
CA THR A 85 -18.42 -0.18 3.85
C THR A 85 -17.21 0.66 4.22
N ALA A 86 -16.36 1.00 3.24
CA ALA A 86 -15.17 1.83 3.47
C ALA A 86 -15.49 3.21 4.05
N VAL A 87 -16.54 3.89 3.57
CA VAL A 87 -16.99 5.17 4.12
C VAL A 87 -17.49 5.03 5.57
N GLN A 88 -18.23 3.95 5.86
CA GLN A 88 -18.68 3.66 7.22
C GLN A 88 -17.52 3.35 8.17
N VAL A 89 -16.56 2.57 7.70
CA VAL A 89 -15.34 2.22 8.42
C VAL A 89 -14.48 3.46 8.66
N ALA A 90 -14.37 4.34 7.66
CA ALA A 90 -13.63 5.60 7.81
C ALA A 90 -14.26 6.47 8.93
N GLN A 91 -15.59 6.57 8.98
CA GLN A 91 -16.24 7.30 10.07
C GLN A 91 -16.00 6.65 11.44
N GLN A 92 -16.05 5.30 11.53
CA GLN A 92 -15.73 4.60 12.77
C GLN A 92 -14.29 4.86 13.25
N ILE A 93 -13.32 4.89 12.32
CA ILE A 93 -11.92 5.19 12.63
C ILE A 93 -11.78 6.62 13.15
N VAL A 94 -12.47 7.59 12.54
CA VAL A 94 -12.51 8.98 13.03
C VAL A 94 -13.10 9.05 14.44
N ASP A 95 -14.21 8.35 14.69
CA ASP A 95 -14.89 8.31 15.99
C ASP A 95 -14.03 7.66 17.10
N GLU A 96 -13.10 6.76 16.76
CA GLU A 96 -12.11 6.17 17.68
C GLU A 96 -11.01 7.16 18.10
N GLY A 97 -10.97 8.35 17.49
CA GLY A 97 -10.00 9.40 17.81
C GLY A 97 -8.57 9.00 17.46
N VAL A 98 -8.34 8.59 16.21
CA VAL A 98 -7.00 8.25 15.72
C VAL A 98 -6.20 9.49 15.34
N ASP A 99 -4.87 9.40 15.50
CA ASP A 99 -3.94 10.48 15.19
C ASP A 99 -3.49 10.49 13.70
N GLY A 100 -3.76 9.42 12.96
CA GLY A 100 -3.46 9.28 11.53
C GLY A 100 -3.99 7.96 10.99
N VAL A 101 -4.06 7.80 9.66
CA VAL A 101 -4.64 6.61 9.01
C VAL A 101 -3.69 6.02 7.97
N LEU A 102 -3.57 4.69 7.98
CA LEU A 102 -2.84 3.88 7.01
C LEU A 102 -3.85 2.98 6.26
N GLY A 103 -3.86 3.07 4.94
CA GLY A 103 -4.91 2.48 4.10
C GLY A 103 -5.85 3.58 3.58
N HIS A 104 -6.93 3.28 2.95
CA HIS A 104 -7.39 1.95 2.54
C HIS A 104 -6.47 1.31 1.49
N PHE A 105 -6.86 0.13 1.00
CA PHE A 105 -6.07 -0.58 0.00
C PHE A 105 -6.55 -0.30 -1.42
N ASN A 106 -7.78 -0.66 -1.74
CA ASN A 106 -8.34 -0.52 -3.09
C ASN A 106 -8.60 0.94 -3.44
N SER A 107 -8.40 1.33 -4.70
CA SER A 107 -8.72 2.69 -5.17
C SER A 107 -10.19 3.04 -4.96
N GLY A 108 -11.10 2.08 -5.22
CA GLY A 108 -12.54 2.26 -5.05
C GLY A 108 -13.00 2.46 -3.60
N THR A 109 -12.22 2.00 -2.61
CA THR A 109 -12.49 2.23 -1.17
C THR A 109 -11.76 3.47 -0.66
N THR A 110 -10.52 3.68 -1.10
CA THR A 110 -9.67 4.79 -0.66
C THR A 110 -10.22 6.16 -1.06
N ILE A 111 -10.64 6.31 -2.33
CA ILE A 111 -11.12 7.61 -2.85
C ILE A 111 -12.31 8.14 -2.04
N PRO A 112 -13.41 7.41 -1.84
CA PRO A 112 -14.52 7.93 -1.04
C PRO A 112 -14.20 8.05 0.46
N ALA A 113 -13.37 7.16 1.03
CA ALA A 113 -12.96 7.23 2.44
C ALA A 113 -12.06 8.44 2.73
N SER A 114 -11.20 8.84 1.79
CA SER A 114 -10.28 9.97 1.97
C SER A 114 -11.00 11.29 2.23
N ARG A 115 -12.21 11.45 1.70
CA ARG A 115 -13.05 12.61 2.03
C ARG A 115 -13.40 12.67 3.51
N VAL A 116 -13.77 11.54 4.12
CA VAL A 116 -14.11 11.47 5.54
C VAL A 116 -12.92 11.88 6.41
N TYR A 117 -11.73 11.37 6.09
CA TYR A 117 -10.50 11.73 6.80
C TYR A 117 -10.09 13.19 6.56
N ASN A 118 -10.26 13.70 5.33
CA ASN A 118 -9.98 15.11 5.02
C ASN A 118 -10.91 16.04 5.80
N ASP A 119 -12.21 15.75 5.84
CA ASP A 119 -13.20 16.56 6.57
C ASP A 119 -12.92 16.55 8.09
N ALA A 120 -12.30 15.49 8.61
CA ALA A 120 -11.85 15.35 10.00
C ALA A 120 -10.43 15.91 10.25
N GLY A 121 -9.70 16.35 9.22
CA GLY A 121 -8.33 16.85 9.32
C GLY A 121 -7.30 15.77 9.67
N ILE A 122 -7.57 14.48 9.41
CA ILE A 122 -6.70 13.35 9.74
C ILE A 122 -5.85 12.98 8.52
N PRO A 123 -4.51 13.01 8.61
CA PRO A 123 -3.64 12.56 7.53
C PRO A 123 -3.78 11.08 7.20
N GLN A 124 -3.82 10.78 5.90
CA GLN A 124 -3.96 9.43 5.37
C GLN A 124 -2.80 9.06 4.46
N ILE A 125 -2.19 7.90 4.70
CA ILE A 125 -1.22 7.28 3.78
C ILE A 125 -1.84 5.99 3.24
N ALA A 126 -2.08 5.90 1.92
CA ALA A 126 -2.75 4.77 1.31
C ALA A 126 -1.87 4.00 0.31
N MET A 127 -2.32 2.78 -0.03
CA MET A 127 -1.71 1.93 -1.05
C MET A 127 -2.43 2.03 -2.41
N ALA A 128 -3.55 2.74 -2.46
CA ALA A 128 -4.33 2.93 -3.69
C ALA A 128 -3.50 3.59 -4.80
N THR A 129 -3.57 3.03 -6.00
CA THR A 129 -2.72 3.46 -7.14
C THR A 129 -3.43 4.42 -8.10
N SER A 130 -4.76 4.57 -8.03
CA SER A 130 -5.49 5.53 -8.86
C SER A 130 -4.98 6.96 -8.66
N PRO A 131 -4.65 7.70 -9.76
CA PRO A 131 -4.24 9.11 -9.65
C PRO A 131 -5.28 9.99 -8.97
N GLU A 132 -6.56 9.65 -9.09
CA GLU A 132 -7.67 10.41 -8.50
C GLU A 132 -7.52 10.59 -6.99
N TYR A 133 -6.94 9.60 -6.29
CA TYR A 133 -6.77 9.65 -4.84
C TYR A 133 -6.00 10.88 -4.35
N THR A 134 -4.89 11.22 -4.99
CA THR A 134 -4.04 12.38 -4.64
C THR A 134 -4.37 13.64 -5.43
N GLN A 135 -5.33 13.58 -6.36
CA GLN A 135 -5.74 14.72 -7.20
C GLN A 135 -7.08 15.33 -6.82
N GLN A 136 -7.65 14.95 -5.65
CA GLN A 136 -8.90 15.53 -5.13
C GLN A 136 -8.74 16.95 -4.56
N GLY A 137 -7.50 17.45 -4.44
CA GLY A 137 -7.21 18.77 -3.87
C GLY A 137 -7.09 18.76 -2.35
N TYR A 138 -6.94 17.58 -1.73
CA TYR A 138 -6.67 17.45 -0.30
C TYR A 138 -5.16 17.53 -0.04
N ASP A 139 -4.77 18.18 1.05
CA ASP A 139 -3.36 18.33 1.45
C ASP A 139 -2.89 17.27 2.45
N ASN A 140 -3.80 16.45 2.93
CA ASN A 140 -3.58 15.41 3.95
C ASN A 140 -3.59 13.96 3.39
N THR A 141 -3.52 13.79 2.06
CA THR A 141 -3.51 12.48 1.40
C THR A 141 -2.13 12.17 0.80
N PHE A 142 -1.59 10.98 1.12
CA PHE A 142 -0.27 10.52 0.67
C PHE A 142 -0.35 9.09 0.15
N ARG A 143 0.49 8.77 -0.85
CA ARG A 143 0.56 7.44 -1.46
C ARG A 143 1.93 6.81 -1.24
N MET A 144 1.95 5.53 -0.86
CA MET A 144 3.19 4.74 -0.72
C MET A 144 3.49 3.82 -1.91
N MET A 145 2.70 3.88 -2.96
CA MET A 145 2.86 3.07 -4.17
C MET A 145 3.11 3.95 -5.39
N THR A 146 3.65 3.36 -6.46
CA THR A 146 3.68 4.00 -7.77
C THR A 146 2.25 4.16 -8.29
N SER A 147 1.89 5.31 -8.85
CA SER A 147 0.54 5.54 -9.37
C SER A 147 0.27 4.77 -10.67
N ASP A 148 -1.01 4.54 -10.98
CA ASP A 148 -1.43 3.90 -12.24
C ASP A 148 -0.96 4.65 -13.48
N THR A 149 -0.78 5.97 -13.40
CA THR A 149 -0.22 6.75 -14.52
C THR A 149 1.19 6.28 -14.87
N GLN A 150 2.02 6.10 -13.87
CA GLN A 150 3.42 5.68 -14.04
C GLN A 150 3.49 4.18 -14.34
N GLN A 151 2.72 3.37 -13.62
CA GLN A 151 2.66 1.93 -13.81
C GLN A 151 2.13 1.58 -15.20
N GLY A 152 1.01 2.20 -15.62
CA GLY A 152 0.43 2.00 -16.95
C GLY A 152 1.36 2.43 -18.08
N ALA A 153 2.11 3.54 -17.89
CA ALA A 153 3.12 3.97 -18.84
C ALA A 153 4.23 2.92 -19.02
N ALA A 154 4.73 2.37 -17.91
CA ALA A 154 5.78 1.33 -17.92
C ALA A 154 5.27 0.03 -18.56
N VAL A 155 4.10 -0.44 -18.16
CA VAL A 155 3.48 -1.68 -18.68
C VAL A 155 3.15 -1.57 -20.16
N GLY A 156 2.53 -0.45 -20.59
CA GLY A 156 2.21 -0.24 -22.02
C GLY A 156 3.46 -0.18 -22.89
N GLN A 157 4.52 0.49 -22.42
CA GLN A 157 5.81 0.50 -23.09
C GLN A 157 6.42 -0.90 -23.18
N PHE A 158 6.39 -1.68 -22.08
CA PHE A 158 6.87 -3.05 -22.04
C PHE A 158 6.13 -3.94 -23.07
N ILE A 159 4.81 -3.86 -23.13
CA ILE A 159 4.00 -4.62 -24.08
C ILE A 159 4.43 -4.35 -25.53
N VAL A 160 4.61 -3.08 -25.91
CA VAL A 160 4.90 -2.73 -27.31
C VAL A 160 6.38 -2.89 -27.65
N LYS A 161 7.29 -2.56 -26.75
CA LYS A 161 8.73 -2.51 -27.05
C LYS A 161 9.46 -3.80 -26.69
N ASP A 162 9.17 -4.38 -25.55
CA ASP A 162 9.89 -5.56 -25.05
C ASP A 162 9.20 -6.86 -25.53
N LEU A 163 7.84 -6.94 -25.52
CA LEU A 163 7.10 -8.07 -26.10
C LEU A 163 6.87 -7.95 -27.62
N ALA A 164 7.24 -6.81 -28.22
CA ALA A 164 7.03 -6.49 -29.64
C ALA A 164 5.55 -6.63 -30.11
N ALA A 165 4.60 -6.49 -29.19
CA ALA A 165 3.17 -6.61 -29.49
C ALA A 165 2.68 -5.39 -30.26
N LYS A 166 2.06 -5.64 -31.43
CA LYS A 166 1.45 -4.60 -32.29
C LYS A 166 -0.03 -4.49 -32.04
N LYS A 167 -0.71 -5.60 -31.76
CA LYS A 167 -2.14 -5.69 -31.51
C LYS A 167 -2.36 -6.09 -30.05
N VAL A 168 -2.98 -5.23 -29.27
CA VAL A 168 -3.22 -5.44 -27.83
C VAL A 168 -4.72 -5.50 -27.58
N ALA A 169 -5.17 -6.54 -26.89
CA ALA A 169 -6.52 -6.59 -26.33
C ALA A 169 -6.48 -6.18 -24.85
N LEU A 170 -7.50 -5.48 -24.41
CA LEU A 170 -7.64 -4.98 -23.04
C LEU A 170 -8.88 -5.60 -22.39
N ILE A 171 -8.75 -5.96 -21.12
CA ILE A 171 -9.86 -6.39 -20.26
C ILE A 171 -9.73 -5.63 -18.94
N ASP A 172 -10.83 -5.08 -18.41
CA ASP A 172 -10.89 -4.53 -17.07
C ASP A 172 -12.01 -5.16 -16.23
N ASP A 173 -11.89 -5.11 -14.91
CA ASP A 173 -12.86 -5.68 -13.95
C ASP A 173 -13.90 -4.66 -13.48
N ARG A 174 -13.96 -3.48 -14.09
CA ARG A 174 -14.87 -2.37 -13.75
C ARG A 174 -14.69 -1.79 -12.35
N THR A 175 -13.67 -2.20 -11.60
CA THR A 175 -13.28 -1.47 -10.39
C THR A 175 -12.57 -0.16 -10.77
N ALA A 176 -12.50 0.78 -9.82
CA ALA A 176 -11.76 2.04 -10.03
C ALA A 176 -10.28 1.78 -10.36
N TYR A 177 -9.66 0.77 -9.73
CA TYR A 177 -8.31 0.34 -10.02
C TYR A 177 -8.20 -0.28 -11.41
N GLY A 178 -8.95 -1.37 -11.69
CA GLY A 178 -8.79 -2.13 -12.92
C GLY A 178 -9.09 -1.31 -14.17
N GLN A 179 -10.16 -0.52 -14.14
CA GLN A 179 -10.50 0.39 -15.23
C GLN A 179 -9.45 1.51 -15.38
N GLY A 180 -9.04 2.13 -14.25
CA GLY A 180 -8.08 3.23 -14.25
C GLY A 180 -6.72 2.80 -14.82
N LEU A 181 -6.16 1.69 -14.33
CA LEU A 181 -4.89 1.15 -14.84
C LEU A 181 -4.99 0.75 -16.32
N THR A 182 -6.10 0.11 -16.73
CA THR A 182 -6.32 -0.27 -18.15
C THR A 182 -6.35 0.94 -19.06
N ASP A 183 -6.95 2.05 -18.63
CA ASP A 183 -6.96 3.31 -19.36
C ASP A 183 -5.55 3.90 -19.55
N GLN A 184 -4.69 3.81 -18.50
CA GLN A 184 -3.32 4.28 -18.60
C GLN A 184 -2.49 3.39 -19.53
N VAL A 185 -2.66 2.06 -19.45
CA VAL A 185 -2.00 1.11 -20.36
C VAL A 185 -2.43 1.34 -21.81
N ALA A 186 -3.74 1.56 -22.07
CA ALA A 186 -4.23 1.86 -23.40
C ALA A 186 -3.51 3.07 -24.02
N ARG A 187 -3.48 4.18 -23.28
CA ARG A 187 -2.76 5.41 -23.72
C ARG A 187 -1.28 5.16 -23.98
N ALA A 188 -0.64 4.38 -23.13
CA ALA A 188 0.78 4.08 -23.28
C ALA A 188 1.07 3.15 -24.48
N VAL A 189 0.21 2.16 -24.73
CA VAL A 189 0.28 1.27 -25.90
C VAL A 189 0.16 2.09 -27.19
N GLU A 190 -0.85 2.94 -27.29
CA GLU A 190 -1.08 3.80 -28.47
C GLU A 190 0.09 4.78 -28.68
N LYS A 191 0.56 5.43 -27.60
CA LYS A 191 1.72 6.33 -27.66
C LYS A 191 3.00 5.61 -28.11
N ALA A 192 3.15 4.33 -27.76
CA ALA A 192 4.30 3.51 -28.19
C ALA A 192 4.17 2.93 -29.59
N GLY A 193 3.05 3.15 -30.30
CA GLY A 193 2.78 2.71 -31.68
C GLY A 193 2.08 1.36 -31.77
N GLY A 194 1.53 0.83 -30.68
CA GLY A 194 0.65 -0.33 -30.68
C GLY A 194 -0.79 0.05 -31.01
N GLN A 195 -1.61 -0.94 -31.37
CA GLN A 195 -3.02 -0.80 -31.70
C GLN A 195 -3.88 -1.57 -30.69
N ILE A 196 -4.90 -0.94 -30.12
CA ILE A 196 -5.92 -1.62 -29.34
C ILE A 196 -6.93 -2.27 -30.28
N VAL A 197 -6.98 -3.60 -30.31
CA VAL A 197 -7.83 -4.38 -31.25
C VAL A 197 -9.12 -4.89 -30.60
N ALA A 198 -9.18 -4.90 -29.26
CA ALA A 198 -10.37 -5.21 -28.49
C ALA A 198 -10.30 -4.52 -27.13
N ARG A 199 -11.45 -4.12 -26.62
CA ARG A 199 -11.63 -3.67 -25.24
C ARG A 199 -12.87 -4.34 -24.67
N GLU A 200 -12.66 -5.20 -23.70
CA GLU A 200 -13.68 -5.98 -23.02
C GLU A 200 -13.68 -5.64 -21.53
N TYR A 201 -14.73 -6.02 -20.86
CA TYR A 201 -14.83 -5.85 -19.41
C TYR A 201 -15.50 -7.05 -18.75
N THR A 202 -15.17 -7.22 -17.48
CA THR A 202 -15.77 -8.22 -16.60
C THR A 202 -16.16 -7.56 -15.26
N THR A 203 -16.23 -8.32 -14.20
CA THR A 203 -16.39 -7.80 -12.84
C THR A 203 -15.40 -8.49 -11.89
N ASP A 204 -15.13 -7.86 -10.76
CA ASP A 204 -14.30 -8.39 -9.67
C ASP A 204 -14.88 -9.67 -9.00
N LYS A 205 -16.08 -10.10 -9.42
CA LYS A 205 -16.77 -11.31 -8.92
C LYS A 205 -16.88 -12.39 -9.98
N ALA A 206 -16.48 -12.10 -11.22
CA ALA A 206 -16.57 -13.07 -12.31
C ALA A 206 -15.54 -14.19 -12.17
N ASN A 207 -15.92 -15.37 -12.64
CA ASN A 207 -15.06 -16.56 -12.71
C ASN A 207 -15.12 -17.29 -14.06
N ASP A 208 -16.00 -16.85 -14.96
CA ASP A 208 -16.09 -17.32 -16.34
C ASP A 208 -15.85 -16.15 -17.31
N PHE A 209 -14.83 -16.32 -18.14
CA PHE A 209 -14.35 -15.34 -19.12
C PHE A 209 -14.43 -15.88 -20.55
N THR A 210 -15.04 -17.07 -20.74
CA THR A 210 -15.04 -17.79 -22.01
C THR A 210 -15.58 -16.94 -23.16
N SER A 211 -16.66 -16.20 -22.94
CA SER A 211 -17.28 -15.36 -23.96
C SER A 211 -16.36 -14.23 -24.41
N ILE A 212 -15.84 -13.45 -23.48
CA ILE A 212 -14.94 -12.32 -23.79
C ILE A 212 -13.61 -12.80 -24.39
N LEU A 213 -13.06 -13.90 -23.88
CA LEU A 213 -11.83 -14.50 -24.42
C LEU A 213 -12.02 -15.04 -25.83
N THR A 214 -13.20 -15.61 -26.16
CA THR A 214 -13.54 -16.06 -27.52
C THR A 214 -13.61 -14.87 -28.49
N ASN A 215 -14.22 -13.76 -28.06
CA ASN A 215 -14.25 -12.54 -28.86
C ASN A 215 -12.84 -12.00 -29.08
N ILE A 216 -12.03 -11.89 -28.02
CA ILE A 216 -10.64 -11.45 -28.11
C ILE A 216 -9.81 -12.35 -29.03
N LYS A 217 -9.96 -13.68 -28.92
CA LYS A 217 -9.26 -14.64 -29.79
C LYS A 217 -9.51 -14.35 -31.27
N SER A 218 -10.74 -13.97 -31.64
CA SER A 218 -11.09 -13.63 -33.03
C SER A 218 -10.33 -12.42 -33.60
N LYS A 219 -9.83 -11.53 -32.73
CA LYS A 219 -9.06 -10.34 -33.10
C LYS A 219 -7.56 -10.63 -33.24
N GLN A 220 -7.11 -11.83 -32.89
CA GLN A 220 -5.71 -12.26 -32.96
C GLN A 220 -4.74 -11.25 -32.35
N PRO A 221 -4.89 -10.91 -31.04
CA PRO A 221 -3.97 -10.01 -30.37
C PRO A 221 -2.60 -10.67 -30.17
N ASP A 222 -1.56 -9.84 -30.15
CA ASP A 222 -0.20 -10.25 -29.80
C ASP A 222 0.01 -10.31 -28.27
N ALA A 223 -0.77 -9.54 -27.50
CA ALA A 223 -0.82 -9.56 -26.05
C ALA A 223 -2.22 -9.20 -25.53
N ILE A 224 -2.55 -9.70 -24.34
CA ILE A 224 -3.78 -9.35 -23.62
C ILE A 224 -3.37 -8.69 -22.30
N PHE A 225 -3.85 -7.46 -22.06
CA PHE A 225 -3.72 -6.81 -20.76
C PHE A 225 -5.01 -7.00 -19.96
N PHE A 226 -4.87 -7.36 -18.69
CA PHE A 226 -5.96 -7.42 -17.74
C PHE A 226 -5.71 -6.49 -16.54
N GLY A 227 -6.57 -5.48 -16.38
CA GLY A 227 -6.65 -4.64 -15.19
C GLY A 227 -7.64 -5.23 -14.20
N GLY A 228 -7.13 -5.83 -13.13
CA GLY A 228 -7.94 -6.46 -12.10
C GLY A 228 -7.11 -7.33 -11.16
N LEU A 229 -7.77 -8.23 -10.44
CA LEU A 229 -7.26 -8.98 -9.30
C LEU A 229 -6.77 -10.38 -9.67
N ASP A 230 -5.98 -10.97 -8.80
CA ASP A 230 -5.50 -12.36 -8.91
C ASP A 230 -6.65 -13.39 -8.89
N ALA A 231 -7.71 -13.10 -8.15
CA ALA A 231 -8.92 -13.94 -8.10
C ALA A 231 -9.59 -14.11 -9.47
N GLN A 232 -9.43 -13.14 -10.38
CA GLN A 232 -9.93 -13.17 -11.76
C GLN A 232 -8.84 -13.59 -12.74
N SER A 233 -7.62 -13.04 -12.64
CA SER A 233 -6.55 -13.30 -13.60
C SER A 233 -6.10 -14.77 -13.60
N GLY A 234 -6.13 -15.45 -12.44
CA GLY A 234 -5.79 -16.86 -12.34
C GLY A 234 -6.72 -17.78 -13.13
N PRO A 235 -8.05 -17.77 -12.88
CA PRO A 235 -9.02 -18.50 -13.69
C PRO A 235 -9.03 -18.07 -15.15
N MET A 236 -8.87 -16.76 -15.45
CA MET A 236 -8.77 -16.24 -16.80
C MET A 236 -7.61 -16.88 -17.57
N LYS A 237 -6.45 -16.97 -16.96
CA LYS A 237 -5.26 -17.59 -17.57
C LYS A 237 -5.48 -19.07 -17.89
N ARG A 238 -6.18 -19.84 -17.01
CA ARG A 238 -6.56 -21.22 -17.33
C ARG A 238 -7.52 -21.31 -18.52
N GLN A 239 -8.50 -20.41 -18.57
CA GLN A 239 -9.45 -20.37 -19.69
C GLN A 239 -8.79 -19.96 -21.00
N MET A 240 -7.80 -19.04 -20.99
CA MET A 240 -6.95 -18.74 -22.14
C MET A 240 -6.25 -20.00 -22.65
N GLN A 241 -5.69 -20.82 -21.77
CA GLN A 241 -5.06 -22.10 -22.13
C GLN A 241 -6.07 -23.07 -22.74
N THR A 242 -7.24 -23.23 -22.13
CA THR A 242 -8.31 -24.10 -22.64
C THR A 242 -8.79 -23.68 -24.03
N LEU A 243 -8.85 -22.37 -24.28
CA LEU A 243 -9.24 -21.80 -25.56
C LEU A 243 -8.07 -21.74 -26.57
N ASP A 244 -6.90 -22.27 -26.23
CA ASP A 244 -5.69 -22.21 -27.07
C ASP A 244 -5.32 -20.79 -27.50
N ILE A 245 -5.44 -19.81 -26.59
CA ILE A 245 -4.98 -18.43 -26.81
C ILE A 245 -3.49 -18.37 -26.48
N LYS A 246 -2.67 -18.04 -27.49
CA LYS A 246 -1.19 -18.03 -27.37
C LYS A 246 -0.65 -16.69 -26.91
N ALA A 247 -1.41 -15.61 -27.04
CA ALA A 247 -1.03 -14.28 -26.57
C ALA A 247 -0.71 -14.31 -25.07
N PRO A 248 0.39 -13.70 -24.59
CA PRO A 248 0.67 -13.61 -23.18
C PRO A 248 -0.38 -12.78 -22.47
N LEU A 249 -0.67 -13.14 -21.21
CA LEU A 249 -1.41 -12.29 -20.28
C LEU A 249 -0.42 -11.35 -19.60
N VAL A 250 -0.72 -10.05 -19.62
CA VAL A 250 0.00 -9.00 -18.89
C VAL A 250 -0.98 -8.35 -17.93
N SER A 251 -0.57 -8.06 -16.70
CA SER A 251 -1.45 -7.49 -15.68
C SER A 251 -0.71 -6.53 -14.74
N GLY A 252 -1.46 -5.89 -13.86
CA GLY A 252 -0.94 -5.04 -12.79
C GLY A 252 -0.43 -5.82 -11.58
N GLU A 253 -0.03 -5.09 -10.54
CA GLU A 253 0.61 -5.62 -9.34
C GLU A 253 -0.30 -6.57 -8.53
N MET A 254 -1.61 -6.38 -8.58
CA MET A 254 -2.56 -7.24 -7.89
C MET A 254 -2.68 -8.66 -8.48
N THR A 255 -2.08 -8.91 -9.65
CA THR A 255 -1.91 -10.27 -10.19
C THR A 255 -0.61 -10.92 -9.69
N ARG A 256 0.40 -10.14 -9.27
CA ARG A 256 1.66 -10.67 -8.77
C ARG A 256 1.52 -11.19 -7.35
N SER A 257 0.95 -12.36 -7.19
CA SER A 257 0.70 -13.00 -5.90
C SER A 257 0.88 -14.52 -5.98
N ASP A 258 1.06 -15.17 -4.84
CA ASP A 258 1.04 -16.62 -4.73
C ASP A 258 -0.37 -17.17 -4.99
N THR A 259 -1.40 -16.37 -4.70
CA THR A 259 -2.78 -16.71 -5.01
C THR A 259 -3.00 -16.85 -6.51
N PHE A 260 -2.44 -15.95 -7.33
CA PHE A 260 -2.46 -16.11 -8.79
C PHE A 260 -1.79 -17.43 -9.22
N LEU A 261 -0.59 -17.71 -8.71
CA LEU A 261 0.14 -18.95 -9.07
C LEU A 261 -0.68 -20.18 -8.72
N ARG A 262 -1.30 -20.21 -7.57
CA ARG A 262 -2.17 -21.30 -7.12
C ARG A 262 -3.43 -21.42 -7.99
N LEU A 263 -4.10 -20.31 -8.32
CA LEU A 263 -5.34 -20.30 -9.11
C LEU A 263 -5.09 -20.59 -10.59
N ALA A 264 -4.01 -20.12 -11.17
CA ALA A 264 -3.64 -20.38 -12.56
C ALA A 264 -3.03 -21.79 -12.74
N GLY A 265 -2.37 -22.32 -11.69
CA GLY A 265 -1.72 -23.63 -11.72
C GLY A 265 -0.74 -23.77 -12.88
N GLY A 266 -0.77 -24.90 -13.60
CA GLY A 266 0.11 -25.15 -14.74
C GLY A 266 -0.02 -24.16 -15.90
N ALA A 267 -1.10 -23.37 -15.96
CA ALA A 267 -1.29 -22.35 -16.98
C ALA A 267 -0.51 -21.05 -16.69
N ALA A 268 0.01 -20.85 -15.48
CA ALA A 268 0.59 -19.59 -15.03
C ALA A 268 1.79 -19.12 -15.87
N ASN A 269 2.59 -20.04 -16.42
CA ASN A 269 3.80 -19.72 -17.16
C ASN A 269 3.54 -18.76 -18.33
N GLY A 270 4.48 -17.83 -18.57
CA GLY A 270 4.36 -16.80 -19.60
C GLY A 270 3.33 -15.71 -19.27
N THR A 271 2.88 -15.60 -18.01
CA THR A 271 2.13 -14.44 -17.53
C THR A 271 3.09 -13.39 -17.04
N TYR A 272 2.82 -12.13 -17.39
CA TYR A 272 3.58 -10.98 -16.91
C TYR A 272 2.74 -10.16 -15.94
N ALA A 273 3.38 -9.63 -14.90
CA ALA A 273 2.75 -8.68 -13.99
C ALA A 273 3.74 -7.61 -13.54
N SER A 274 3.25 -6.41 -13.31
CA SER A 274 4.05 -5.33 -12.74
C SER A 274 4.12 -5.42 -11.22
N LEU A 275 5.10 -4.75 -10.65
CA LEU A 275 5.20 -4.41 -9.23
C LEU A 275 5.47 -2.91 -9.14
N ALA A 276 4.76 -2.22 -8.29
CA ALA A 276 5.00 -0.82 -7.99
C ALA A 276 6.20 -0.69 -7.05
N GLY A 277 7.40 -0.68 -7.60
CA GLY A 277 8.67 -0.59 -6.88
C GLY A 277 9.78 -1.47 -7.46
N VAL A 278 10.89 -1.56 -6.72
CA VAL A 278 11.99 -2.48 -7.00
C VAL A 278 11.86 -3.75 -6.13
N PRO A 279 12.48 -4.86 -6.52
CA PRO A 279 12.50 -6.05 -5.68
C PRO A 279 13.09 -5.76 -4.30
N LEU A 280 12.41 -6.20 -3.24
CA LEU A 280 12.83 -5.97 -1.86
C LEU A 280 14.24 -6.50 -1.58
N SER A 281 14.63 -7.61 -2.21
CA SER A 281 15.97 -8.20 -2.11
C SER A 281 17.09 -7.34 -2.71
N THR A 282 16.76 -6.30 -3.47
CA THR A 282 17.75 -5.37 -4.03
C THR A 282 18.01 -4.14 -3.17
N MET A 283 17.26 -3.99 -2.08
CA MET A 283 17.40 -2.88 -1.13
C MET A 283 18.03 -3.36 0.17
N ALA A 284 19.07 -2.65 0.67
CA ALA A 284 19.76 -3.04 1.91
C ALA A 284 18.83 -3.11 3.13
N ALA A 285 17.92 -2.16 3.28
CA ALA A 285 16.91 -2.17 4.33
C ALA A 285 15.79 -3.21 4.07
N GLY A 286 15.59 -3.61 2.81
CA GLY A 286 14.62 -4.61 2.43
C GLY A 286 14.95 -6.02 2.94
N GLU A 287 16.21 -6.41 2.95
CA GLU A 287 16.64 -7.70 3.52
C GLU A 287 16.40 -7.78 5.03
N LYS A 288 16.72 -6.69 5.76
CA LYS A 288 16.42 -6.62 7.19
C LYS A 288 14.93 -6.75 7.44
N PHE A 289 14.11 -5.98 6.70
CA PHE A 289 12.66 -6.04 6.82
C PHE A 289 12.13 -7.46 6.56
N ALA A 290 12.55 -8.12 5.48
CA ALA A 290 12.10 -9.48 5.15
C ALA A 290 12.47 -10.47 6.27
N LYS A 291 13.69 -10.39 6.82
CA LYS A 291 14.15 -11.23 7.93
C LYS A 291 13.31 -11.01 9.20
N ASP A 292 13.06 -9.78 9.57
CA ASP A 292 12.31 -9.43 10.78
C ASP A 292 10.83 -9.83 10.64
N TYR A 293 10.24 -9.59 9.46
CA TYR A 293 8.89 -10.02 9.13
C TYR A 293 8.74 -11.55 9.24
N GLN A 294 9.65 -12.30 8.60
CA GLN A 294 9.65 -13.77 8.67
C GLN A 294 9.86 -14.28 10.10
N ALA A 295 10.74 -13.65 10.87
CA ALA A 295 10.96 -13.99 12.27
C ALA A 295 9.68 -13.78 13.11
N ARG A 296 8.92 -12.70 12.84
CA ARG A 296 7.73 -12.31 13.59
C ARG A 296 6.49 -13.12 13.17
N PHE A 297 6.22 -13.25 11.86
CA PHE A 297 4.97 -13.80 11.34
C PHE A 297 5.10 -15.23 10.81
N LYS A 298 6.32 -15.79 10.74
CA LYS A 298 6.60 -17.14 10.20
C LYS A 298 6.15 -17.32 8.74
N ALA A 299 6.15 -16.21 8.00
CA ALA A 299 5.76 -16.13 6.59
C ALA A 299 6.70 -15.14 5.88
N GLU A 300 6.86 -15.31 4.57
CA GLU A 300 7.52 -14.29 3.74
C GLU A 300 6.59 -13.08 3.59
N PRO A 301 7.14 -11.85 3.51
CA PRO A 301 6.32 -10.68 3.23
C PRO A 301 5.76 -10.77 1.81
N GLY A 302 4.49 -10.40 1.67
CA GLY A 302 3.88 -10.20 0.37
C GLY A 302 4.33 -8.89 -0.28
N VAL A 303 3.55 -8.44 -1.28
CA VAL A 303 3.89 -7.24 -2.05
C VAL A 303 3.74 -5.96 -1.24
N TYR A 304 2.74 -5.89 -0.35
CA TYR A 304 2.29 -4.64 0.26
C TYR A 304 2.82 -4.41 1.68
N ALA A 305 3.25 -5.45 2.39
CA ALA A 305 3.78 -5.34 3.74
C ALA A 305 4.92 -4.32 3.87
N PRO A 306 5.95 -4.28 2.98
CA PRO A 306 7.04 -3.32 3.10
C PRO A 306 6.58 -1.87 2.88
N TYR A 307 5.58 -1.64 2.02
CA TYR A 307 5.03 -0.29 1.80
C TYR A 307 4.20 0.18 3.00
N ALA A 308 3.40 -0.71 3.57
CA ALA A 308 2.64 -0.42 4.79
C ALA A 308 3.57 -0.13 5.97
N TYR A 309 4.64 -0.90 6.12
CA TYR A 309 5.71 -0.67 7.11
C TYR A 309 6.35 0.72 6.93
N ASP A 310 6.75 1.07 5.71
CA ASP A 310 7.33 2.38 5.44
C ASP A 310 6.32 3.52 5.61
N GLY A 311 5.05 3.31 5.26
CA GLY A 311 3.97 4.27 5.51
C GLY A 311 3.81 4.58 6.99
N ALA A 312 3.83 3.56 7.87
CA ALA A 312 3.80 3.76 9.31
C ALA A 312 5.02 4.54 9.79
N TRP A 313 6.22 4.16 9.36
CA TRP A 313 7.44 4.86 9.72
C TRP A 313 7.49 6.30 9.20
N ASN A 314 6.87 6.61 8.06
CA ASN A 314 6.75 7.99 7.56
C ASN A 314 5.92 8.84 8.53
N MET A 315 4.79 8.32 8.98
CA MET A 315 3.91 9.01 9.91
C MET A 315 4.56 9.17 11.28
N ILE A 316 5.13 8.10 11.83
CA ILE A 316 5.86 8.12 13.12
C ILE A 316 7.04 9.11 13.08
N THR A 317 7.81 9.11 11.98
CA THR A 317 8.94 10.03 11.81
C THR A 317 8.47 11.49 11.78
N ALA A 318 7.39 11.77 11.05
CA ALA A 318 6.82 13.11 10.99
C ALA A 318 6.32 13.60 12.36
N MET A 319 5.64 12.75 13.13
CA MET A 319 5.21 13.04 14.50
C MET A 319 6.40 13.31 15.43
N LYS A 320 7.45 12.47 15.33
CA LYS A 320 8.69 12.65 16.11
C LYS A 320 9.39 13.97 15.76
N GLU A 321 9.50 14.32 14.48
CA GLU A 321 10.13 15.57 14.04
C GLU A 321 9.30 16.82 14.41
N ALA A 322 7.98 16.67 14.52
CA ALA A 322 7.09 17.71 15.01
C ALA A 322 7.11 17.82 16.53
N GLY A 323 7.51 16.75 17.25
CA GLY A 323 7.34 16.62 18.68
C GLY A 323 5.88 16.56 19.12
N SER A 324 4.96 16.21 18.21
CA SER A 324 3.50 16.23 18.42
C SER A 324 2.81 15.16 17.60
N SER A 325 1.74 14.55 18.14
CA SER A 325 0.86 13.65 17.42
C SER A 325 -0.35 14.36 16.78
N LYS A 326 -0.52 15.66 17.03
CA LYS A 326 -1.62 16.42 16.42
C LYS A 326 -1.38 16.59 14.93
N ALA A 327 -2.40 16.31 14.13
CA ALA A 327 -2.34 16.36 12.66
C ALA A 327 -1.80 17.72 12.15
N GLU A 328 -2.27 18.84 12.69
CA GLU A 328 -1.86 20.19 12.31
C GLU A 328 -0.35 20.44 12.49
N ASP A 329 0.28 19.79 13.46
CA ASP A 329 1.70 19.97 13.78
C ASP A 329 2.60 19.08 12.91
N TYR A 330 2.21 17.81 12.69
CA TYR A 330 3.07 16.85 11.97
C TYR A 330 2.80 16.77 10.46
N LEU A 331 1.63 17.18 9.97
CA LEU A 331 1.32 17.16 8.54
C LEU A 331 2.34 17.93 7.68
N PRO A 332 2.82 19.16 8.07
CA PRO A 332 3.88 19.83 7.32
C PRO A 332 5.21 19.06 7.30
N LYS A 333 5.50 18.29 8.35
CA LYS A 333 6.69 17.41 8.42
C LYS A 333 6.53 16.21 7.51
N LEU A 334 5.33 15.60 7.48
CA LEU A 334 5.01 14.48 6.60
C LEU A 334 5.11 14.91 5.12
N ALA A 335 4.55 16.05 4.74
CA ALA A 335 4.60 16.58 3.38
C ALA A 335 6.02 16.88 2.87
N THR A 336 6.96 17.21 3.77
CA THR A 336 8.36 17.52 3.44
C THR A 336 9.34 16.41 3.83
N LEU A 337 8.83 15.25 4.22
CA LEU A 337 9.62 14.10 4.68
C LEU A 337 10.68 13.69 3.65
N LYS A 338 11.86 13.32 4.17
CA LYS A 338 12.91 12.63 3.41
C LYS A 338 13.53 11.56 4.31
N ARG A 339 13.39 10.29 3.94
CA ARG A 339 13.99 9.20 4.71
C ARG A 339 14.34 7.98 3.84
N ASN A 340 15.25 7.18 4.36
CA ASN A 340 15.48 5.84 3.86
C ASN A 340 14.46 4.89 4.49
N GLY A 341 13.90 4.00 3.68
CA GLY A 341 12.94 2.99 4.10
C GLY A 341 13.34 1.58 3.65
N ALA A 342 12.44 0.65 3.86
CA ALA A 342 12.57 -0.70 3.34
C ALA A 342 12.37 -0.74 1.82
N THR A 343 11.46 0.09 1.30
CA THR A 343 11.06 0.10 -0.12
C THR A 343 11.88 1.04 -0.99
N SER A 344 12.49 2.08 -0.42
CA SER A 344 13.30 3.07 -1.13
C SER A 344 14.36 3.69 -0.22
N ASN A 345 15.52 4.01 -0.80
CA ASN A 345 16.57 4.79 -0.12
C ASN A 345 16.30 6.30 -0.15
N ASN A 346 15.20 6.73 -0.74
CA ASN A 346 14.84 8.16 -0.84
C ASN A 346 13.31 8.32 -0.90
N ILE A 347 12.64 8.01 0.22
CA ILE A 347 11.20 8.26 0.34
C ILE A 347 11.00 9.76 0.52
N ALA A 348 10.30 10.38 -0.42
CA ALA A 348 9.89 11.77 -0.37
C ALA A 348 8.61 11.96 -1.19
N TYR A 349 7.76 12.89 -0.75
CA TYR A 349 6.49 13.18 -1.42
C TYR A 349 6.61 14.43 -2.29
N ASP A 350 5.87 14.46 -3.39
CA ASP A 350 5.65 15.67 -4.19
C ASP A 350 4.53 16.52 -3.59
N GLN A 351 4.15 17.60 -4.30
CA GLN A 351 3.11 18.54 -3.85
C GLN A 351 1.70 17.92 -3.77
N ASN A 352 1.48 16.78 -4.39
CA ASN A 352 0.20 16.07 -4.38
C ASN A 352 0.17 14.92 -3.36
N GLY A 353 1.30 14.63 -2.70
CA GLY A 353 1.44 13.48 -1.81
C GLY A 353 1.82 12.18 -2.51
N ASP A 354 2.23 12.21 -3.78
CA ASP A 354 2.79 11.08 -4.51
C ASP A 354 4.30 10.94 -4.27
N LEU A 355 4.84 9.72 -4.38
CA LEU A 355 6.28 9.48 -4.28
C LEU A 355 7.03 10.16 -5.43
N LYS A 356 8.13 10.89 -5.10
CA LYS A 356 8.99 11.55 -6.09
C LYS A 356 9.84 10.56 -6.88
N GLU A 357 10.35 9.55 -6.23
CA GLU A 357 11.11 8.48 -6.85
C GLU A 357 10.23 7.26 -7.02
N ILE A 358 10.09 6.83 -8.25
CA ILE A 358 9.21 5.73 -8.61
C ILE A 358 9.98 4.67 -9.37
N ALA A 359 9.60 3.43 -9.14
CA ALA A 359 10.07 2.30 -9.91
C ALA A 359 8.90 1.38 -10.26
N VAL A 360 8.99 0.76 -11.41
CA VAL A 360 8.09 -0.33 -11.81
C VAL A 360 8.95 -1.50 -12.25
N THR A 361 8.74 -2.64 -11.62
CA THR A 361 9.43 -3.89 -11.99
C THR A 361 8.44 -4.82 -12.67
N ILE A 362 8.82 -5.35 -13.82
CA ILE A 362 8.04 -6.37 -14.53
C ILE A 362 8.58 -7.74 -14.15
N TYR A 363 7.66 -8.64 -13.84
CA TYR A 363 7.90 -10.05 -13.56
C TYR A 363 7.23 -10.92 -14.61
N GLU A 364 7.80 -12.11 -14.81
CA GLU A 364 7.25 -13.19 -15.63
C GLU A 364 7.14 -14.45 -14.78
N VAL A 365 6.09 -15.22 -14.96
CA VAL A 365 6.03 -16.56 -14.38
C VAL A 365 6.83 -17.52 -15.23
N LYS A 366 7.90 -18.08 -14.64
CA LYS A 366 8.74 -19.15 -15.20
C LYS A 366 8.79 -20.31 -14.21
N ASP A 367 8.56 -21.52 -14.70
CA ASP A 367 8.58 -22.74 -13.87
C ASP A 367 7.70 -22.63 -12.61
N GLY A 368 6.55 -21.96 -12.75
CA GLY A 368 5.59 -21.76 -11.66
C GLY A 368 6.00 -20.71 -10.62
N GLN A 369 7.01 -19.88 -10.88
CA GLN A 369 7.49 -18.86 -9.98
C GLN A 369 7.63 -17.49 -10.66
N TRP A 370 7.40 -16.41 -9.90
CA TRP A 370 7.64 -15.05 -10.36
C TRP A 370 9.14 -14.76 -10.49
N THR A 371 9.58 -14.48 -11.69
CA THR A 371 10.97 -14.14 -12.02
C THR A 371 11.03 -12.70 -12.54
N MET A 372 11.94 -11.90 -12.00
CA MET A 372 12.14 -10.53 -12.43
C MET A 372 12.64 -10.50 -13.88
N VAL A 373 12.02 -9.65 -14.71
CA VAL A 373 12.41 -9.42 -16.11
C VAL A 373 13.17 -8.10 -16.23
N LYS A 374 12.59 -7.01 -15.70
CA LYS A 374 13.12 -5.66 -15.90
C LYS A 374 12.59 -4.71 -14.84
N THR A 375 13.43 -3.81 -14.37
CA THR A 375 13.02 -2.66 -13.56
C THR A 375 13.19 -1.38 -14.36
N MET A 376 12.19 -0.53 -14.32
CA MET A 376 12.19 0.81 -14.88
C MET A 376 12.09 1.82 -13.73
N VAL A 377 13.08 2.71 -13.64
CA VAL A 377 13.13 3.76 -12.63
C VAL A 377 12.94 5.09 -13.33
N SER A 378 12.10 5.95 -12.78
CA SER A 378 11.94 7.33 -13.24
C SER A 378 11.68 8.25 -12.04
N GLN A 379 11.95 9.53 -12.23
CA GLN A 379 11.50 10.56 -11.27
C GLN A 379 10.10 11.02 -11.68
N ALA A 380 9.25 11.31 -10.69
CA ALA A 380 7.98 11.98 -10.95
C ALA A 380 8.28 13.37 -11.53
N ASN A 381 7.68 13.68 -12.68
CA ASN A 381 7.82 14.97 -13.35
C ASN A 381 7.07 16.07 -12.59
#